data_22e7aec65e17e491459f52f38a37f6ef
#
_entry.id   22e7aec65e17e491459f52f38a37f6ef
#
_cell.length_a   1.000
_cell.length_b   1.000
_cell.length_c   1.000
_cell.angle_alpha   90.00
_cell.angle_beta   90.00
_cell.angle_gamma   90.00
#
_symmetry.space_group_name_H-M   'P 1'
#
loop_
_entity.id
_entity.type
_entity.pdbx_description
1 polymer ?
#
loop_
_entity_poly.entity_id
_entity_poly.type
_entity_poly.pdbx_seq_one_letter_code
_entity_poly.pdbx_strand_id
1 'polypeptide(L)'
;MNADKRIDGWLHDLDRLLDQTESLVKRGRASYDTDPALPLAFEALCNRVGDLAKKLTAADAVTFVDTRWSQAARTRDFVVHQYHRVDSDVLWETVHTSIPKLRPLIAEIRRHRRGAVS
;
A
#
# COMPACT_ATOMS: atom_id res chain seq x y z
N MET A 1 4.51 20.27 12.89
CA MET A 1 4.57 19.86 11.47
C MET A 1 3.20 20.06 10.86
N ASN A 2 3.11 20.71 9.71
CA ASN A 2 1.82 20.92 9.07
C ASN A 2 1.35 19.67 8.32
N ALA A 3 0.08 19.67 7.90
CA ALA A 3 -0.53 18.53 7.23
C ALA A 3 0.19 18.19 5.92
N ASP A 4 0.63 19.18 5.16
CA ASP A 4 1.32 18.96 3.89
C ASP A 4 2.62 18.20 4.06
N LYS A 5 3.40 18.54 5.07
CA LYS A 5 4.66 17.82 5.34
C LYS A 5 4.40 16.38 5.79
N ARG A 6 3.36 16.15 6.57
CA ARG A 6 2.99 14.79 6.97
C ARG A 6 2.55 13.96 5.76
N ILE A 7 1.74 14.54 4.89
CA ILE A 7 1.30 13.87 3.67
C ILE A 7 2.49 13.51 2.79
N ASP A 8 3.42 14.44 2.60
CA ASP A 8 4.62 14.19 1.81
C ASP A 8 5.47 13.06 2.40
N GLY A 9 5.60 13.04 3.73
CA GLY A 9 6.32 11.95 4.42
C GLY A 9 5.65 10.60 4.23
N TRP A 10 4.32 10.54 4.35
CA TRP A 10 3.58 9.30 4.16
C TRP A 10 3.64 8.81 2.71
N LEU A 11 3.59 9.72 1.74
CA LEU A 11 3.75 9.36 0.33
C LEU A 11 5.15 8.81 0.06
N HIS A 12 6.16 9.40 0.67
CA HIS A 12 7.54 8.91 0.57
C HIS A 12 7.66 7.49 1.15
N ASP A 13 7.09 7.28 2.34
CA ASP A 13 7.10 5.97 2.99
C ASP A 13 6.36 4.93 2.13
N LEU A 14 5.26 5.33 1.54
CA LEU A 14 4.47 4.44 0.68
C LEU A 14 5.25 4.05 -0.58
N ASP A 15 5.97 4.99 -1.20
CA ASP A 15 6.83 4.68 -2.34
C ASP A 15 7.89 3.64 -1.97
N ARG A 16 8.49 3.76 -0.80
CA ARG A 16 9.49 2.80 -0.33
C ARG A 16 8.86 1.41 -0.13
N LEU A 17 7.65 1.37 0.43
CA LEU A 17 6.93 0.10 0.59
C LEU A 17 6.59 -0.52 -0.76
N LEU A 18 6.23 0.29 -1.75
CA LEU A 18 5.97 -0.20 -3.10
C LEU A 18 7.22 -0.78 -3.75
N ASP A 19 8.37 -0.16 -3.54
CA ASP A 19 9.65 -0.71 -4.01
C ASP A 19 9.95 -2.06 -3.36
N GLN A 20 9.74 -2.18 -2.05
CA GLN A 20 9.90 -3.44 -1.33
C GLN A 20 8.93 -4.50 -1.83
N THR A 21 7.68 -4.11 -2.06
CA THR A 21 6.64 -4.98 -2.61
C THR A 21 7.10 -5.56 -3.95
N GLU A 22 7.56 -4.70 -4.84
CA GLU A 22 8.04 -5.11 -6.16
C GLU A 22 9.19 -6.12 -6.06
N SER A 23 10.15 -5.86 -5.16
CA SER A 23 11.28 -6.77 -4.94
C SER A 23 10.83 -8.16 -4.47
N LEU A 24 9.87 -8.20 -3.55
CA LEU A 24 9.38 -9.48 -3.02
C LEU A 24 8.54 -10.24 -4.05
N VAL A 25 7.71 -9.53 -4.81
CA VAL A 25 6.89 -10.14 -5.86
C VAL A 25 7.75 -10.76 -6.96
N LYS A 26 8.89 -10.13 -7.26
CA LYS A 26 9.83 -10.66 -8.27
C LYS A 26 10.40 -12.04 -7.89
N ARG A 27 10.35 -12.42 -6.63
CA ARG A 27 10.79 -13.74 -6.22
C ARG A 27 9.87 -14.85 -6.73
N GLY A 28 8.67 -14.49 -7.16
CA GLY A 28 7.75 -15.37 -7.87
C GLY A 28 6.85 -16.20 -6.99
N ARG A 29 5.77 -16.72 -7.60
CA ARG A 29 4.76 -17.50 -6.90
C ARG A 29 5.33 -18.78 -6.29
N ALA A 30 6.26 -19.46 -6.97
CA ALA A 30 6.85 -20.67 -6.47
C ALA A 30 7.60 -20.43 -5.15
N SER A 31 8.35 -19.34 -5.06
CA SER A 31 9.03 -18.96 -3.82
C SER A 31 8.02 -18.64 -2.73
N TYR A 32 6.97 -17.90 -3.08
CA TYR A 32 5.90 -17.55 -2.14
C TYR A 32 5.25 -18.82 -1.55
N ASP A 33 5.01 -19.84 -2.39
CA ASP A 33 4.35 -21.07 -1.96
C ASP A 33 5.25 -21.96 -1.09
N THR A 34 6.57 -21.83 -1.22
CA THR A 34 7.52 -22.72 -0.56
C THR A 34 8.28 -22.09 0.61
N ASP A 35 8.37 -20.77 0.66
CA ASP A 35 9.10 -20.03 1.71
C ASP A 35 8.10 -19.34 2.63
N PRO A 36 7.88 -19.89 3.84
CA PRO A 36 6.88 -19.31 4.76
C PRO A 36 7.20 -17.89 5.21
N ALA A 37 8.43 -17.41 5.04
CA ALA A 37 8.76 -16.01 5.35
C ALA A 37 8.09 -15.03 4.40
N LEU A 38 7.81 -15.44 3.15
CA LEU A 38 7.20 -14.55 2.17
C LEU A 38 5.75 -14.19 2.48
N PRO A 39 4.86 -15.14 2.82
CA PRO A 39 3.51 -14.74 3.25
C PRO A 39 3.52 -13.82 4.47
N LEU A 40 4.41 -14.04 5.42
CA LEU A 40 4.54 -13.16 6.59
C LEU A 40 4.97 -11.75 6.17
N ALA A 41 5.93 -11.64 5.26
CA ALA A 41 6.35 -10.35 4.73
C ALA A 41 5.21 -9.66 3.97
N PHE A 42 4.43 -10.41 3.21
CA PHE A 42 3.28 -9.89 2.47
C PHE A 42 2.21 -9.35 3.41
N GLU A 43 1.93 -10.06 4.51
CA GLU A 43 1.00 -9.58 5.53
C GLU A 43 1.48 -8.27 6.15
N ALA A 44 2.77 -8.19 6.46
CA ALA A 44 3.37 -6.96 7.00
C ALA A 44 3.25 -5.79 6.03
N LEU A 45 3.46 -6.04 4.73
CA LEU A 45 3.31 -5.01 3.70
C LEU A 45 1.87 -4.52 3.63
N CYS A 46 0.91 -5.43 3.61
CA CYS A 46 -0.52 -5.08 3.59
C CYS A 46 -0.90 -4.21 4.78
N ASN A 47 -0.42 -4.59 5.97
CA ASN A 47 -0.68 -3.83 7.18
C ASN A 47 -0.13 -2.41 7.09
N ARG A 48 1.11 -2.26 6.63
CA ARG A 48 1.77 -0.95 6.52
C ARG A 48 1.15 -0.08 5.43
N VAL A 49 0.90 -0.65 4.26
CA VAL A 49 0.26 0.07 3.16
C VAL A 49 -1.14 0.54 3.58
N GLY A 50 -1.91 -0.35 4.20
CA GLY A 50 -3.25 -0.02 4.67
C GLY A 50 -3.25 1.09 5.72
N ASP A 51 -2.30 1.06 6.65
CA ASP A 51 -2.16 2.10 7.67
C ASP A 51 -1.88 3.47 7.04
N LEU A 52 -0.96 3.52 6.09
CA LEU A 52 -0.65 4.76 5.38
C LEU A 52 -1.83 5.25 4.56
N ALA A 53 -2.54 4.36 3.87
CA ALA A 53 -3.74 4.73 3.10
C ALA A 53 -4.80 5.33 4.00
N LYS A 54 -5.02 4.76 5.20
CA LYS A 54 -5.95 5.32 6.19
C LYS A 54 -5.54 6.73 6.61
N LYS A 55 -4.27 6.92 6.92
CA LYS A 55 -3.75 8.23 7.34
C LYS A 55 -3.94 9.27 6.24
N LEU A 56 -3.64 8.91 5.00
CA LEU A 56 -3.76 9.81 3.85
C LEU A 56 -5.22 10.21 3.61
N THR A 57 -6.13 9.24 3.60
CA THR A 57 -7.55 9.53 3.38
C THR A 57 -8.15 10.35 4.51
N ALA A 58 -7.73 10.13 5.75
CA ALA A 58 -8.19 10.91 6.89
C ALA A 58 -7.66 12.34 6.86
N ALA A 59 -6.43 12.54 6.37
CA ALA A 59 -5.81 13.86 6.32
C ALA A 59 -6.36 14.72 5.18
N ASP A 60 -6.71 14.12 4.04
CA ASP A 60 -7.18 14.86 2.87
C ASP A 60 -8.07 13.96 2.00
N ALA A 61 -9.33 13.82 2.38
CA ALA A 61 -10.29 12.97 1.68
C ALA A 61 -10.56 13.41 0.25
N VAL A 62 -10.36 14.69 -0.06
CA VAL A 62 -10.58 15.22 -1.41
C VAL A 62 -9.49 14.76 -2.36
N THR A 63 -8.22 14.88 -1.94
CA THR A 63 -7.08 14.45 -2.75
C THR A 63 -7.05 12.92 -2.90
N PHE A 64 -7.33 12.19 -1.82
CA PHE A 64 -7.24 10.72 -1.79
C PHE A 64 -8.63 10.10 -1.94
N VAL A 65 -9.39 10.58 -2.94
CA VAL A 65 -10.78 10.16 -3.18
C VAL A 65 -10.91 8.88 -3.99
N ASP A 66 -9.89 8.53 -4.77
CA ASP A 66 -9.95 7.31 -5.60
C ASP A 66 -10.19 6.08 -4.72
N THR A 67 -11.10 5.21 -5.18
CA THR A 67 -11.52 4.03 -4.40
C THR A 67 -10.36 3.08 -4.09
N ARG A 68 -9.28 3.12 -4.86
CA ARG A 68 -8.10 2.29 -4.60
C ARG A 68 -7.46 2.63 -3.25
N TRP A 69 -7.58 3.87 -2.79
CA TRP A 69 -7.09 4.26 -1.46
C TRP A 69 -7.91 3.60 -0.35
N SER A 70 -9.23 3.62 -0.46
CA SER A 70 -10.08 2.98 0.54
C SER A 70 -9.96 1.45 0.48
N GLN A 71 -9.74 0.88 -0.70
CA GLN A 71 -9.49 -0.55 -0.84
C GLN A 71 -8.18 -0.95 -0.16
N ALA A 72 -7.12 -0.16 -0.34
CA ALA A 72 -5.85 -0.39 0.33
C ALA A 72 -5.99 -0.31 1.85
N ALA A 73 -6.74 0.66 2.35
CA ALA A 73 -7.01 0.79 3.78
C ALA A 73 -7.73 -0.44 4.34
N ARG A 74 -8.71 -0.95 3.61
CA ARG A 74 -9.45 -2.17 4.03
C ARG A 74 -8.57 -3.41 4.03
N THR A 75 -7.54 -3.46 3.20
CA THR A 75 -6.60 -4.57 3.17
C THR A 75 -5.95 -4.78 4.55
N ARG A 76 -5.60 -3.68 5.22
CA ARG A 76 -5.07 -3.76 6.58
C ARG A 76 -6.07 -4.40 7.53
N ASP A 77 -7.32 -3.95 7.48
CA ASP A 77 -8.35 -4.47 8.37
C ASP A 77 -8.59 -5.97 8.13
N PHE A 78 -8.61 -6.38 6.87
CA PHE A 78 -8.75 -7.78 6.49
C PHE A 78 -7.62 -8.63 7.07
N VAL A 79 -6.37 -8.22 6.88
CA VAL A 79 -5.20 -8.96 7.37
C VAL A 79 -5.18 -9.02 8.89
N VAL A 80 -5.45 -7.89 9.56
CA VAL A 80 -5.41 -7.83 11.03
C VAL A 80 -6.50 -8.70 11.67
N HIS A 81 -7.71 -8.71 11.10
CA HIS A 81 -8.83 -9.42 11.69
C HIS A 81 -8.99 -10.85 11.20
N GLN A 82 -8.35 -11.21 10.09
CA GLN A 82 -8.52 -12.50 9.43
C GLN A 82 -7.21 -13.28 9.32
N TYR A 83 -6.19 -12.91 10.08
CA TYR A 83 -4.84 -13.46 9.86
C TYR A 83 -4.74 -14.97 9.99
N HIS A 84 -5.62 -15.61 10.77
CA HIS A 84 -5.67 -17.08 10.86
C HIS A 84 -6.22 -17.75 9.60
N ARG A 85 -6.92 -16.98 8.78
CA ARG A 85 -7.69 -17.49 7.65
C ARG A 85 -7.42 -16.71 6.37
N VAL A 86 -6.34 -15.93 6.34
CA VAL A 86 -5.99 -15.21 5.12
C VAL A 86 -5.75 -16.25 4.04
N ASP A 87 -6.56 -16.20 3.00
CA ASP A 87 -6.38 -17.06 1.84
C ASP A 87 -5.06 -16.69 1.16
N SER A 88 -4.21 -17.67 0.95
CA SER A 88 -2.88 -17.48 0.37
C SER A 88 -2.96 -16.86 -1.03
N ASP A 89 -3.96 -17.26 -1.82
CA ASP A 89 -4.16 -16.72 -3.17
C ASP A 89 -4.63 -15.27 -3.12
N VAL A 90 -5.52 -14.93 -2.18
CA VAL A 90 -5.99 -13.56 -2.00
C VAL A 90 -4.84 -12.65 -1.57
N LEU A 91 -4.01 -13.12 -0.66
CA LEU A 91 -2.85 -12.34 -0.20
C LEU A 91 -1.86 -12.10 -1.34
N TRP A 92 -1.55 -13.13 -2.10
CA TRP A 92 -0.68 -13.01 -3.28
C TRP A 92 -1.25 -11.99 -4.26
N GLU A 93 -2.53 -12.11 -4.61
CA GLU A 93 -3.19 -11.22 -5.57
C GLU A 93 -3.20 -9.78 -5.08
N THR A 94 -3.43 -9.56 -3.80
CA THR A 94 -3.43 -8.23 -3.20
C THR A 94 -2.05 -7.56 -3.36
N VAL A 95 -0.99 -8.27 -3.04
CA VAL A 95 0.37 -7.71 -3.08
C VAL A 95 0.90 -7.64 -4.52
N HIS A 96 0.59 -8.64 -5.33
CA HIS A 96 1.07 -8.72 -6.71
C HIS A 96 0.34 -7.73 -7.63
N THR A 97 -0.96 -7.55 -7.46
CA THR A 97 -1.81 -6.82 -8.41
C THR A 97 -2.42 -5.55 -7.83
N SER A 98 -3.04 -5.63 -6.65
CA SER A 98 -3.83 -4.52 -6.11
C SER A 98 -2.97 -3.38 -5.56
N ILE A 99 -1.99 -3.69 -4.73
CA ILE A 99 -1.11 -2.68 -4.13
C ILE A 99 -0.33 -1.89 -5.19
N PRO A 100 0.26 -2.53 -6.22
CA PRO A 100 0.98 -1.76 -7.24
C PRO A 100 0.15 -0.74 -8.00
N LYS A 101 -1.17 -0.87 -8.01
CA LYS A 101 -2.06 0.12 -8.65
C LYS A 101 -2.03 1.47 -7.98
N LEU A 102 -1.50 1.57 -6.76
CA LEU A 102 -1.33 2.86 -6.08
C LEU A 102 -0.21 3.71 -6.69
N ARG A 103 0.77 3.09 -7.34
CA ARG A 103 1.93 3.82 -7.86
C ARG A 103 1.56 4.95 -8.84
N PRO A 104 0.75 4.72 -9.88
CA PRO A 104 0.36 5.81 -10.76
C PRO A 104 -0.47 6.89 -10.06
N LEU A 105 -1.25 6.52 -9.03
CA LEU A 105 -2.01 7.50 -8.25
C LEU A 105 -1.08 8.42 -7.47
N ILE A 106 -0.04 7.85 -6.86
CA ILE A 106 0.96 8.62 -6.12
C ILE A 106 1.68 9.58 -7.05
N ALA A 107 2.08 9.13 -8.23
CA ALA A 107 2.77 9.95 -9.21
C ALA A 107 1.91 11.14 -9.64
N GLU A 108 0.62 10.91 -9.88
CA GLU A 108 -0.32 11.96 -10.26
C GLU A 108 -0.50 12.98 -9.14
N ILE A 109 -0.69 12.51 -7.92
CA ILE A 109 -0.85 13.40 -6.76
C ILE A 109 0.39 14.26 -6.57
N ARG A 110 1.58 13.68 -6.71
CA ARG A 110 2.83 14.44 -6.59
C ARG A 110 2.97 15.49 -7.66
N ARG A 111 2.57 15.22 -8.89
CA ARG A 111 2.58 16.22 -9.96
C ARG A 111 1.69 17.41 -9.61
N HIS A 112 0.48 17.14 -9.13
CA HIS A 112 -0.45 18.20 -8.72
C HIS A 112 0.11 19.01 -7.57
N ARG A 113 0.69 18.37 -6.57
CA ARG A 113 1.26 19.06 -5.41
C ARG A 113 2.44 19.94 -5.81
N ARG A 114 3.31 19.48 -6.71
CA ARG A 114 4.42 20.28 -7.22
C ARG A 114 3.91 21.48 -8.03
N GLY A 115 2.90 21.28 -8.86
CA GLY A 115 2.28 22.35 -9.64
C GLY A 115 1.65 23.42 -8.78
N ALA A 116 1.05 23.04 -7.65
CA ALA A 116 0.43 23.97 -6.71
C ALA A 116 1.45 24.84 -5.98
N VAL A 117 2.69 24.39 -5.87
CA VAL A 117 3.76 25.12 -5.17
C VAL A 117 4.53 26.06 -6.10
N SER A 118 4.59 25.75 -7.37
CA SER A 118 5.35 26.52 -8.36
C SER A 118 4.66 27.83 -8.82
#